data_340971b34c6ac238d1843008c2aa04bf
#
_entry.id   340971b34c6ac238d1843008c2aa04bf
#
_cell.length_a   1.000
_cell.length_b   1.000
_cell.length_c   1.000
_cell.angle_alpha   90.00
_cell.angle_beta   90.00
_cell.angle_gamma   90.00
#
_symmetry.space_group_name_H-M   'P 1'
#
loop_
_entity.id
_entity.type
_entity.pdbx_description
1 polymer ?
#
loop_
_entity_poly.entity_id
_entity_poly.type
_entity_poly.pdbx_seq_one_letter_code
_entity_poly.pdbx_strand_id
1 'polypeptide(L)'
;MRYPEEFFNFYKAKLIYPQAKPNAAHIALAKLEEMGKLKAVITQNIDGLHQAAGSKNVFELHGSVLRNYCVKCHAFYDEKFILDSKDVPTCTKCGGNVKPDVVLYEEGLDDNVIRDAIRAIANADT
;
A
#
# COMPACT_ATOMS: atom_id res chain seq x y z
N MET A 1 1.04 15.49 -9.14
CA MET A 1 1.91 14.84 -10.16
C MET A 1 2.06 15.74 -11.37
N ARG A 2 3.31 16.05 -11.71
CA ARG A 2 3.62 16.96 -12.82
C ARG A 2 3.59 16.26 -14.17
N TYR A 3 3.97 14.96 -14.20
CA TYR A 3 4.03 14.15 -15.44
C TYR A 3 3.32 12.82 -15.23
N PRO A 4 1.96 12.81 -15.24
CA PRO A 4 1.21 11.59 -14.89
C PRO A 4 1.45 10.41 -15.85
N GLU A 5 1.61 10.66 -17.15
CA GLU A 5 1.85 9.59 -18.12
C GLU A 5 3.17 8.87 -17.85
N GLU A 6 4.25 9.63 -17.65
CA GLU A 6 5.56 9.08 -17.35
C GLU A 6 5.55 8.31 -16.03
N PHE A 7 4.89 8.88 -15.01
CA PHE A 7 4.75 8.24 -13.71
C PHE A 7 4.05 6.88 -13.84
N PHE A 8 2.90 6.83 -14.51
CA PHE A 8 2.14 5.58 -14.61
C PHE A 8 2.81 4.55 -15.51
N ASN A 9 3.53 4.97 -16.55
CA ASN A 9 4.32 4.04 -17.35
C ASN A 9 5.40 3.37 -16.51
N PHE A 10 6.14 4.15 -15.71
CA PHE A 10 7.14 3.62 -14.78
C PHE A 10 6.49 2.76 -13.69
N TYR A 11 5.41 3.23 -13.11
CA TYR A 11 4.70 2.57 -12.03
C TYR A 11 4.22 1.19 -12.45
N LYS A 12 3.56 1.09 -13.60
CA LYS A 12 3.07 -0.20 -14.12
C LYS A 12 4.20 -1.15 -14.47
N ALA A 13 5.30 -0.64 -15.02
CA ALA A 13 6.41 -1.46 -15.47
C ALA A 13 7.31 -1.92 -14.32
N LYS A 14 7.48 -1.12 -13.27
CA LYS A 14 8.51 -1.33 -12.25
C LYS A 14 8.00 -1.52 -10.83
N LEU A 15 6.88 -0.92 -10.47
CA LEU A 15 6.42 -0.89 -9.08
C LEU A 15 5.31 -1.89 -8.76
N ILE A 16 4.55 -2.33 -9.75
CA ILE A 16 3.49 -3.32 -9.56
C ILE A 16 3.98 -4.69 -9.99
N TYR A 17 3.94 -5.65 -9.05
CA TYR A 17 4.31 -7.05 -9.29
C TYR A 17 3.16 -7.96 -8.84
N PRO A 18 2.10 -8.13 -9.66
CA PRO A 18 0.93 -8.92 -9.24
C PRO A 18 1.23 -10.40 -8.98
N GLN A 19 2.31 -10.93 -9.56
CA GLN A 19 2.73 -12.32 -9.32
C GLN A 19 3.60 -12.48 -8.07
N ALA A 20 4.01 -11.39 -7.41
CA ALA A 20 4.82 -11.48 -6.21
C ALA A 20 4.06 -12.20 -5.10
N LYS A 21 4.74 -13.09 -4.39
CA LYS A 21 4.17 -13.89 -3.32
C LYS A 21 4.94 -13.66 -2.02
N PRO A 22 4.26 -13.83 -0.85
CA PRO A 22 4.95 -13.75 0.43
C PRO A 22 6.11 -14.75 0.50
N ASN A 23 7.24 -14.31 1.05
CA ASN A 23 8.37 -15.20 1.30
C ASN A 23 8.29 -15.78 2.71
N ALA A 24 9.30 -16.60 3.08
CA ALA A 24 9.33 -17.27 4.38
C ALA A 24 9.31 -16.26 5.56
N ALA A 25 9.92 -15.09 5.39
CA ALA A 25 9.93 -14.08 6.45
C ALA A 25 8.53 -13.50 6.67
N HIS A 26 7.78 -13.20 5.60
CA HIS A 26 6.39 -12.73 5.70
C HIS A 26 5.52 -13.75 6.43
N ILE A 27 5.65 -15.03 6.07
CA ILE A 27 4.86 -16.11 6.66
C ILE A 27 5.24 -16.31 8.14
N ALA A 28 6.51 -16.23 8.48
CA ALA A 28 6.98 -16.37 9.86
C ALA A 28 6.42 -15.26 10.75
N LEU A 29 6.38 -14.01 10.26
CA LEU A 29 5.81 -12.89 11.01
C LEU A 29 4.30 -13.07 11.22
N ALA A 30 3.58 -13.55 10.22
CA ALA A 30 2.16 -13.84 10.34
C ALA A 30 1.89 -14.93 11.38
N LYS A 31 2.73 -15.97 11.43
CA LYS A 31 2.62 -17.02 12.45
C LYS A 31 2.89 -16.49 13.85
N LEU A 32 3.87 -15.62 14.01
CA LEU A 32 4.15 -15.00 15.32
C LEU A 32 2.96 -14.16 15.81
N GLU A 33 2.29 -13.48 14.91
CA GLU A 33 1.08 -12.71 15.24
C GLU A 33 -0.04 -13.65 15.69
N GLU A 34 -0.25 -14.75 14.95
CA GLU A 34 -1.25 -15.76 15.27
C GLU A 34 -1.01 -16.41 16.65
N MET A 35 0.25 -16.62 17.01
CA MET A 35 0.65 -17.16 18.30
C MET A 35 0.59 -16.16 19.45
N GLY A 36 0.26 -14.90 19.17
CA GLY A 36 0.19 -13.84 20.18
C GLY A 36 1.55 -13.28 20.59
N LYS A 37 2.61 -13.61 19.87
CA LYS A 37 3.97 -13.12 20.16
C LYS A 37 4.31 -11.83 19.45
N LEU A 38 3.63 -11.54 18.34
CA LEU A 38 3.81 -10.31 17.56
C LEU A 38 2.53 -9.50 17.60
N LYS A 39 2.61 -8.24 18.00
CA LYS A 39 1.43 -7.37 18.12
C LYS A 39 1.09 -6.65 16.82
N ALA A 40 2.10 -6.27 16.03
CA ALA A 40 1.88 -5.55 14.79
C ALA A 40 3.10 -5.65 13.88
N VAL A 41 2.89 -5.42 12.60
CA VAL A 41 3.96 -5.22 11.61
C VAL A 41 3.89 -3.77 11.16
N ILE A 42 5.00 -3.06 11.23
CA ILE A 42 5.11 -1.68 10.74
C ILE A 42 6.07 -1.72 9.56
N THR A 43 5.56 -1.37 8.38
CA THR A 43 6.33 -1.56 7.15
C THR A 43 6.34 -0.30 6.29
N GLN A 44 7.45 -0.07 5.60
CA GLN A 44 7.55 0.93 4.55
C GLN A 44 7.23 0.34 3.17
N ASN A 45 7.08 -0.97 3.08
CA ASN A 45 6.78 -1.66 1.82
C ASN A 45 5.34 -1.41 1.39
N ILE A 46 5.14 -1.33 0.08
CA ILE A 46 3.84 -1.00 -0.51
C ILE A 46 3.17 -2.19 -1.20
N ASP A 47 3.76 -3.38 -1.10
CA ASP A 47 3.39 -4.56 -1.89
C ASP A 47 2.22 -5.37 -1.31
N GLY A 48 1.82 -5.14 -0.07
CA GLY A 48 0.75 -5.89 0.57
C GLY A 48 1.09 -7.34 0.91
N LEU A 49 2.35 -7.74 0.84
CA LEU A 49 2.73 -9.13 1.04
C LEU A 49 2.58 -9.61 2.49
N HIS A 50 2.70 -8.73 3.48
CA HIS A 50 2.44 -9.10 4.87
C HIS A 50 1.00 -9.55 5.05
N GLN A 51 0.04 -8.81 4.50
CA GLN A 51 -1.37 -9.17 4.55
C GLN A 51 -1.65 -10.45 3.77
N ALA A 52 -1.02 -10.62 2.60
CA ALA A 52 -1.14 -11.83 1.80
C ALA A 52 -0.63 -13.07 2.54
N ALA A 53 0.36 -12.91 3.42
CA ALA A 53 0.89 -13.99 4.25
C ALA A 53 0.00 -14.33 5.45
N GLY A 54 -0.97 -13.46 5.77
CA GLY A 54 -1.90 -13.69 6.87
C GLY A 54 -1.77 -12.71 8.05
N SER A 55 -0.84 -11.77 8.00
CA SER A 55 -0.73 -10.73 9.04
C SER A 55 -1.98 -9.85 9.01
N LYS A 56 -2.55 -9.58 10.18
CA LYS A 56 -3.80 -8.82 10.30
C LYS A 56 -3.56 -7.38 10.74
N ASN A 57 -2.60 -7.16 11.63
CA ASN A 57 -2.32 -5.84 12.19
C ASN A 57 -1.06 -5.26 11.55
N VAL A 58 -1.21 -4.67 10.37
CA VAL A 58 -0.10 -4.12 9.59
C VAL A 58 -0.29 -2.62 9.41
N PHE A 59 0.72 -1.85 9.79
CA PHE A 59 0.75 -0.40 9.58
C PHE A 59 1.65 -0.08 8.39
N GLU A 60 1.05 0.38 7.31
CA GLU A 60 1.73 0.66 6.06
C GLU A 60 2.08 2.14 5.99
N LEU A 61 3.28 2.50 6.46
CA LEU A 61 3.71 3.90 6.54
C LEU A 61 3.70 4.62 5.20
N HIS A 62 3.98 3.91 4.11
CA HIS A 62 4.01 4.47 2.75
C HIS A 62 2.79 4.10 1.91
N GLY A 63 1.77 3.48 2.50
CA GLY A 63 0.56 3.07 1.79
C GLY A 63 0.71 1.74 1.07
N SER A 64 -0.11 1.51 0.05
CA SER A 64 -0.14 0.24 -0.68
C SER A 64 -0.52 0.42 -2.15
N VAL A 65 0.10 -0.38 -3.02
CA VAL A 65 -0.28 -0.44 -4.45
C VAL A 65 -1.66 -1.05 -4.67
N LEU A 66 -2.20 -1.76 -3.65
CA LEU A 66 -3.52 -2.39 -3.74
C LEU A 66 -4.67 -1.39 -3.61
N ARG A 67 -4.39 -0.19 -3.08
CA ARG A 67 -5.40 0.86 -2.89
C ARG A 67 -5.12 2.03 -3.82
N ASN A 68 -6.12 2.41 -4.58
CA ASN A 68 -6.02 3.53 -5.52
C ASN A 68 -7.29 4.37 -5.41
N TYR A 69 -7.15 5.68 -5.49
CA TYR A 69 -8.27 6.61 -5.29
C TYR A 69 -8.28 7.71 -6.35
N CYS A 70 -9.48 8.10 -6.77
CA CYS A 70 -9.64 9.27 -7.61
C CYS A 70 -9.24 10.54 -6.84
N VAL A 71 -8.43 11.40 -7.45
CA VAL A 71 -7.97 12.63 -6.81
C VAL A 71 -9.10 13.65 -6.61
N LYS A 72 -10.22 13.52 -7.33
CA LYS A 72 -11.36 14.44 -7.25
C LYS A 72 -12.47 13.92 -6.33
N CYS A 73 -12.99 12.72 -6.62
CA CYS A 73 -14.15 12.20 -5.89
C CYS A 73 -13.81 11.12 -4.88
N HIS A 74 -12.53 10.71 -4.78
CA HIS A 74 -12.02 9.71 -3.83
C HIS A 74 -12.59 8.31 -4.02
N ALA A 75 -13.15 7.98 -5.21
CA ALA A 75 -13.63 6.64 -5.50
C ALA A 75 -12.46 5.65 -5.47
N PHE A 76 -12.70 4.47 -4.88
CA PHE A 76 -11.68 3.42 -4.75
C PHE A 76 -11.56 2.59 -6.04
N TYR A 77 -10.32 2.21 -6.36
CA TYR A 77 -9.99 1.32 -7.47
C TYR A 77 -8.87 0.38 -7.05
N ASP A 78 -8.90 -0.87 -7.52
CA ASP A 78 -7.87 -1.86 -7.20
C ASP A 78 -6.67 -1.78 -8.16
N GLU A 79 -5.64 -2.61 -7.92
CA GLU A 79 -4.45 -2.60 -8.76
C GLU A 79 -4.74 -3.08 -10.18
N LYS A 80 -5.71 -3.98 -10.35
CA LYS A 80 -6.10 -4.49 -11.66
C LYS A 80 -6.64 -3.37 -12.56
N PHE A 81 -7.42 -2.46 -11.99
CA PHE A 81 -7.91 -1.28 -12.71
C PHE A 81 -6.73 -0.45 -13.25
N ILE A 82 -5.70 -0.27 -12.45
CA ILE A 82 -4.50 0.48 -12.86
C ILE A 82 -3.76 -0.27 -13.97
N LEU A 83 -3.56 -1.58 -13.83
CA LEU A 83 -2.85 -2.39 -14.83
C LEU A 83 -3.59 -2.45 -16.16
N ASP A 84 -4.91 -2.50 -16.14
CA ASP A 84 -5.75 -2.58 -17.33
C ASP A 84 -5.93 -1.23 -18.05
N SER A 85 -5.59 -0.12 -17.40
CA SER A 85 -5.67 1.21 -18.02
C SER A 85 -4.58 1.39 -19.08
N LYS A 86 -4.88 2.12 -20.15
CA LYS A 86 -3.92 2.32 -21.26
C LYS A 86 -2.84 3.33 -20.92
N ASP A 87 -3.24 4.49 -20.43
CA ASP A 87 -2.34 5.60 -20.11
C ASP A 87 -2.48 5.95 -18.64
N VAL A 88 -2.90 7.17 -18.35
CA VAL A 88 -3.21 7.59 -16.98
C VAL A 88 -4.58 7.03 -16.62
N PRO A 89 -4.70 6.27 -15.52
CA PRO A 89 -6.00 5.77 -15.09
C PRO A 89 -6.96 6.93 -14.79
N THR A 90 -8.16 6.88 -15.35
CA THR A 90 -9.19 7.92 -15.14
C THR A 90 -10.40 7.32 -14.44
N CYS A 91 -10.98 8.13 -13.54
CA CYS A 91 -12.16 7.73 -12.80
C CYS A 91 -13.36 7.57 -13.71
N THR A 92 -14.06 6.43 -13.58
CA THR A 92 -15.28 6.17 -14.37
C THR A 92 -16.47 7.01 -13.92
N LYS A 93 -16.39 7.62 -12.73
CA LYS A 93 -17.48 8.43 -12.15
C LYS A 93 -17.35 9.91 -12.47
N CYS A 94 -16.16 10.50 -12.39
CA CYS A 94 -15.99 11.94 -12.54
C CYS A 94 -14.91 12.34 -13.56
N GLY A 95 -14.19 11.37 -14.14
CA GLY A 95 -13.14 11.64 -15.12
C GLY A 95 -11.82 12.16 -14.53
N GLY A 96 -11.70 12.23 -13.20
CA GLY A 96 -10.45 12.64 -12.55
C GLY A 96 -9.39 11.55 -12.62
N ASN A 97 -8.13 11.90 -12.34
CA ASN A 97 -7.06 10.92 -12.33
C ASN A 97 -7.19 10.00 -11.12
N VAL A 98 -6.88 8.72 -11.31
CA VAL A 98 -6.80 7.74 -10.21
C VAL A 98 -5.33 7.59 -9.82
N LYS A 99 -5.04 7.77 -8.53
CA LYS A 99 -3.68 7.74 -7.98
C LYS A 99 -3.56 6.63 -6.95
N PRO A 100 -2.42 5.89 -6.92
CA PRO A 100 -2.18 4.92 -5.87
C PRO A 100 -2.06 5.60 -4.50
N ASP A 101 -2.54 4.91 -3.46
CA ASP A 101 -2.38 5.32 -2.06
C ASP A 101 -0.98 4.96 -1.58
N VAL A 102 0.02 5.60 -2.18
CA VAL A 102 1.42 5.40 -1.92
C VAL A 102 2.07 6.76 -1.70
N VAL A 103 2.88 6.87 -0.64
CA VAL A 103 3.65 8.09 -0.37
C VAL A 103 4.80 8.17 -1.37
N LEU A 104 4.79 9.20 -2.19
CA LEU A 104 5.84 9.47 -3.17
C LEU A 104 6.92 10.35 -2.55
N TYR A 105 8.04 10.51 -3.25
CA TYR A 105 9.11 11.41 -2.81
C TYR A 105 8.56 12.80 -2.53
N GLU A 106 9.00 13.40 -1.45
CA GLU A 106 8.62 14.75 -0.98
C GLU A 106 7.18 14.85 -0.46
N GLU A 107 6.42 13.76 -0.43
CA GLU A 107 5.11 13.73 0.20
C GLU A 107 5.24 13.37 1.69
N GLY A 108 4.39 13.95 2.52
CA GLY A 108 4.33 13.60 3.95
C GLY A 108 3.62 12.28 4.21
N LEU A 109 3.98 11.64 5.32
CA LEU A 109 3.29 10.42 5.76
C LEU A 109 1.95 10.75 6.41
N ASP A 110 1.02 9.78 6.40
CA ASP A 110 -0.27 9.91 7.07
C ASP A 110 -0.04 9.92 8.59
N ASP A 111 -0.42 11.01 9.25
CA ASP A 111 -0.23 11.19 10.70
C ASP A 111 -0.99 10.14 11.52
N ASN A 112 -2.14 9.68 11.03
CA ASN A 112 -2.92 8.65 11.74
C ASN A 112 -2.20 7.32 11.74
N VAL A 113 -1.60 6.93 10.62
CA VAL A 113 -0.83 5.68 10.51
C VAL A 113 0.40 5.75 11.41
N ILE A 114 1.13 6.88 11.39
CA ILE A 114 2.30 7.10 12.25
C ILE A 114 1.91 7.00 13.72
N ARG A 115 0.82 7.65 14.11
CA ARG A 115 0.34 7.65 15.50
C ARG A 115 -0.01 6.23 15.95
N ASP A 116 -0.72 5.48 15.13
CA ASP A 116 -1.10 4.11 15.46
C ASP A 116 0.11 3.19 15.54
N ALA A 117 1.09 3.37 14.66
CA ALA A 117 2.34 2.62 14.67
C ALA A 117 3.15 2.90 15.94
N ILE A 118 3.27 4.17 16.33
CA ILE A 118 3.95 4.57 17.57
C ILE A 118 3.26 3.96 18.78
N ARG A 119 1.93 3.98 18.81
CA ARG A 119 1.16 3.37 19.90
C ARG A 119 1.42 1.86 19.99
N ALA A 120 1.49 1.17 18.85
CA ALA A 120 1.81 -0.25 18.84
C ALA A 120 3.21 -0.53 19.38
N ILE A 121 4.20 0.30 19.02
CA ILE A 121 5.56 0.20 19.54
C ILE A 121 5.57 0.42 21.06
N ALA A 122 4.87 1.44 21.55
CA ALA A 122 4.81 1.76 22.98
C ALA A 122 4.19 0.63 23.80
N ASN A 123 3.26 -0.13 23.22
CA ASN A 123 2.58 -1.24 23.88
C ASN A 123 3.30 -2.58 23.73
N ALA A 124 4.37 -2.63 22.95
CA ALA A 124 5.14 -3.85 22.75
C ALA A 124 6.15 -4.06 23.88
N ASP A 125 6.45 -5.31 24.20
CA ASP A 125 7.46 -5.67 25.20
C ASP A 125 8.88 -5.50 24.66
N THR A 126 9.04 -5.61 23.36
CA THR A 126 10.34 -5.52 22.69
C THR A 126 10.25 -4.60 21.49
#